data_d6aec26dadf56534d0b232629a3a236b
#
_entry.id   d6aec26dadf56534d0b232629a3a236b
#
_cell.length_a   1.000
_cell.length_b   1.000
_cell.length_c   1.000
_cell.angle_alpha   90.00
_cell.angle_beta   90.00
_cell.angle_gamma   90.00
#
_symmetry.space_group_name_H-M   'P 1'
#
loop_
_entity.id
_entity.type
_entity.pdbx_description
1 polymer ?
#
loop_
_entity_poly.entity_id
_entity_poly.type
_entity_poly.pdbx_seq_one_letter_code
_entity_poly.pdbx_strand_id
1 'polypeptide(L)'
;MNVTPAVKLEKVSVGYAGKAILHDVSFEVKPGEIVTLLGGSGCGKSTILKTIIGLLPPLAGDILIEGESIIRGTVEEKRILMRKFGVAFQGGALFRSYSIGENIALPMEEYTDLSKDDIWKKVKEKLALVGMSGTEDMMPSDLSGGMVKRAAVARALALDPHILFLDEPSAGLDPLNSARLDDLILDLRSRLNTAVTMVTHELDSIFKISDRIVFLDKDAGTLIAEGPPLELKEKSPVEKVRIFLNRGKLNKENNNASAGK
;
A
#
# COMPACT_ATOMS: atom_id res chain seq x y z
N MET A 1 1.57 11.95 -24.13
CA MET A 1 1.51 10.48 -24.22
C MET A 1 0.75 10.00 -22.98
N ASN A 2 -0.30 9.19 -23.14
CA ASN A 2 -0.98 8.60 -21.97
C ASN A 2 -0.03 7.56 -21.36
N VAL A 3 0.40 7.82 -20.12
CA VAL A 3 1.21 6.87 -19.34
C VAL A 3 0.28 5.75 -18.86
N THR A 4 0.63 4.49 -19.12
CA THR A 4 -0.13 3.35 -18.60
C THR A 4 -0.07 3.37 -17.07
N PRO A 5 -1.21 3.33 -16.37
CA PRO A 5 -1.22 3.23 -14.91
C PRO A 5 -0.51 1.97 -14.41
N ALA A 6 0.20 2.08 -13.30
CA ALA A 6 0.80 0.92 -12.63
C ALA A 6 -0.29 -0.02 -12.08
N VAL A 7 -1.35 0.56 -11.52
CA VAL A 7 -2.55 -0.16 -11.04
C VAL A 7 -3.79 0.58 -11.53
N LYS A 8 -4.80 -0.15 -12.00
CA LYS A 8 -6.11 0.43 -12.35
C LYS A 8 -7.23 -0.51 -11.91
N LEU A 9 -8.20 0.05 -11.20
CA LEU A 9 -9.44 -0.62 -10.86
C LEU A 9 -10.57 -0.10 -11.76
N GLU A 10 -11.36 -1.01 -12.32
CA GLU A 10 -12.50 -0.71 -13.17
C GLU A 10 -13.77 -1.31 -12.59
N LYS A 11 -14.59 -0.49 -11.91
CA LYS A 11 -15.87 -0.84 -11.26
C LYS A 11 -15.76 -2.10 -10.39
N VAL A 12 -14.71 -2.14 -9.56
CA VAL A 12 -14.43 -3.30 -8.71
C VAL A 12 -15.39 -3.33 -7.53
N SER A 13 -16.04 -4.47 -7.34
CA SER A 13 -16.86 -4.76 -6.16
C SER A 13 -16.19 -5.86 -5.35
N VAL A 14 -16.07 -5.64 -4.04
CA VAL A 14 -15.40 -6.57 -3.11
C VAL A 14 -16.29 -6.92 -1.93
N GLY A 15 -16.12 -8.12 -1.39
CA GLY A 15 -16.86 -8.59 -0.23
C GLY A 15 -16.61 -10.06 0.07
N TYR A 16 -17.46 -10.63 0.91
CA TYR A 16 -17.36 -12.03 1.35
C TYR A 16 -18.70 -12.76 1.17
N ALA A 17 -18.63 -14.03 0.82
CA ALA A 17 -19.80 -14.90 0.64
C ALA A 17 -20.90 -14.26 -0.25
N GLY A 18 -20.49 -13.60 -1.34
CA GLY A 18 -21.42 -12.95 -2.27
C GLY A 18 -22.02 -11.63 -1.79
N LYS A 19 -21.72 -11.18 -0.56
CA LYS A 19 -22.19 -9.90 -0.02
C LYS A 19 -21.12 -8.82 -0.22
N ALA A 20 -21.45 -7.82 -1.03
CA ALA A 20 -20.54 -6.69 -1.27
C ALA A 20 -20.38 -5.82 -0.01
N ILE A 21 -19.14 -5.42 0.26
CA ILE A 21 -18.75 -4.39 1.26
C ILE A 21 -18.50 -3.07 0.54
N LEU A 22 -17.84 -3.14 -0.62
CA LEU A 22 -17.66 -2.01 -1.53
C LEU A 22 -18.13 -2.43 -2.93
N HIS A 23 -18.71 -1.49 -3.64
CA HIS A 23 -19.18 -1.67 -5.02
C HIS A 23 -18.67 -0.54 -5.92
N ASP A 24 -18.51 -0.84 -7.21
CA ASP A 24 -18.17 0.09 -8.28
C ASP A 24 -16.95 1.00 -8.00
N VAL A 25 -15.96 0.50 -7.25
CA VAL A 25 -14.75 1.24 -6.93
C VAL A 25 -13.88 1.33 -8.19
N SER A 26 -13.56 2.56 -8.60
CA SER A 26 -12.68 2.82 -9.75
C SER A 26 -11.69 3.90 -9.38
N PHE A 27 -10.40 3.61 -9.53
CA PHE A 27 -9.28 4.56 -9.42
C PHE A 27 -8.06 3.98 -10.13
N GLU A 28 -7.05 4.80 -10.30
CA GLU A 28 -5.77 4.36 -10.87
C GLU A 28 -4.60 4.84 -10.02
N VAL A 29 -3.44 4.21 -10.15
CA VAL A 29 -2.17 4.61 -9.54
C VAL A 29 -1.15 4.74 -10.65
N LYS A 30 -0.49 5.89 -10.76
CA LYS A 30 0.52 6.15 -11.78
C LYS A 30 1.90 5.63 -11.35
N PRO A 31 2.80 5.32 -12.28
CA PRO A 31 4.19 5.04 -11.92
C PRO A 31 4.79 6.18 -11.07
N GLY A 32 5.49 5.82 -10.00
CA GLY A 32 6.09 6.78 -9.08
C GLY A 32 5.11 7.57 -8.21
N GLU A 33 3.82 7.23 -8.19
CA GLU A 33 2.80 7.87 -7.35
C GLU A 33 2.59 7.09 -6.05
N ILE A 34 2.38 7.81 -4.94
CA ILE A 34 1.94 7.24 -3.66
C ILE A 34 0.47 7.54 -3.45
N VAL A 35 -0.36 6.50 -3.54
CA VAL A 35 -1.81 6.59 -3.29
C VAL A 35 -2.16 5.89 -1.98
N THR A 36 -2.85 6.61 -1.09
CA THR A 36 -3.32 6.05 0.18
C THR A 36 -4.82 5.75 0.15
N LEU A 37 -5.16 4.49 0.45
CA LEU A 37 -6.52 4.06 0.68
C LEU A 37 -6.91 4.42 2.12
N LEU A 38 -7.89 5.31 2.25
CA LEU A 38 -8.31 5.87 3.52
C LEU A 38 -9.81 5.60 3.76
N GLY A 39 -10.24 5.68 5.01
CA GLY A 39 -11.64 5.52 5.40
C GLY A 39 -11.79 4.96 6.80
N GLY A 40 -13.00 4.96 7.31
CA GLY A 40 -13.32 4.47 8.66
C GLY A 40 -13.01 2.98 8.86
N SER A 41 -13.03 2.54 10.12
CA SER A 41 -12.83 1.11 10.43
C SER A 41 -13.93 0.27 9.78
N GLY A 42 -13.52 -0.85 9.16
CA GLY A 42 -14.43 -1.79 8.51
C GLY A 42 -15.04 -1.30 7.19
N CYS A 43 -14.54 -0.21 6.57
CA CYS A 43 -15.03 0.25 5.26
C CYS A 43 -14.52 -0.56 4.06
N GLY A 44 -13.67 -1.58 4.27
CA GLY A 44 -13.20 -2.46 3.20
C GLY A 44 -11.80 -2.20 2.65
N LYS A 45 -10.97 -1.31 3.27
CA LYS A 45 -9.60 -1.00 2.81
C LYS A 45 -8.72 -2.24 2.62
N SER A 46 -8.59 -3.06 3.66
CA SER A 46 -7.79 -4.29 3.58
C SER A 46 -8.44 -5.33 2.67
N THR A 47 -9.78 -5.30 2.50
CA THR A 47 -10.47 -6.20 1.57
C THR A 47 -10.13 -5.83 0.13
N ILE A 48 -10.23 -4.55 -0.23
CA ILE A 48 -9.90 -4.10 -1.59
C ILE A 48 -8.41 -4.28 -1.88
N LEU A 49 -7.52 -4.02 -0.90
CA LEU A 49 -6.09 -4.29 -1.05
C LEU A 49 -5.82 -5.78 -1.32
N LYS A 50 -6.43 -6.68 -0.53
CA LYS A 50 -6.32 -8.14 -0.75
C LYS A 50 -6.85 -8.57 -2.11
N THR A 51 -7.85 -7.88 -2.63
CA THR A 51 -8.38 -8.15 -3.97
C THR A 51 -7.41 -7.68 -5.06
N ILE A 52 -6.81 -6.49 -4.89
CA ILE A 52 -5.80 -5.95 -5.83
C ILE A 52 -4.60 -6.90 -5.96
N ILE A 53 -4.13 -7.45 -4.85
CA ILE A 53 -2.97 -8.37 -4.85
C ILE A 53 -3.35 -9.83 -5.15
N GLY A 54 -4.59 -10.11 -5.54
CA GLY A 54 -5.04 -11.43 -5.97
C GLY A 54 -5.33 -12.43 -4.84
N LEU A 55 -5.32 -12.02 -3.55
CA LEU A 55 -5.65 -12.90 -2.42
C LEU A 55 -7.15 -13.14 -2.25
N LEU A 56 -7.99 -12.25 -2.78
CA LEU A 56 -9.44 -12.39 -2.79
C LEU A 56 -9.95 -12.12 -4.21
N PRO A 57 -10.85 -12.97 -4.76
CA PRO A 57 -11.47 -12.66 -6.04
C PRO A 57 -12.44 -11.46 -5.86
N PRO A 58 -12.53 -10.55 -6.83
CA PRO A 58 -13.56 -9.52 -6.85
C PRO A 58 -14.93 -10.18 -7.09
N LEU A 59 -15.99 -9.54 -6.61
CA LEU A 59 -17.37 -9.92 -6.93
C LEU A 59 -17.78 -9.42 -8.32
N ALA A 60 -17.21 -8.28 -8.76
CA ALA A 60 -17.41 -7.69 -10.09
C ALA A 60 -16.26 -6.75 -10.43
N GLY A 61 -16.17 -6.35 -11.70
CA GLY A 61 -15.17 -5.41 -12.21
C GLY A 61 -13.88 -6.10 -12.64
N ASP A 62 -12.84 -5.29 -12.89
CA ASP A 62 -11.52 -5.76 -13.30
C ASP A 62 -10.40 -4.98 -12.60
N ILE A 63 -9.23 -5.61 -12.46
CA ILE A 63 -8.04 -5.02 -11.88
C ILE A 63 -6.89 -5.22 -12.86
N LEU A 64 -6.31 -4.12 -13.27
CA LEU A 64 -5.20 -4.11 -14.23
C LEU A 64 -3.91 -3.73 -13.51
N ILE A 65 -2.88 -4.53 -13.71
CA ILE A 65 -1.49 -4.28 -13.32
C ILE A 65 -0.71 -3.96 -14.60
N GLU A 66 -0.23 -2.74 -14.74
CA GLU A 66 0.44 -2.26 -15.97
C GLU A 66 -0.36 -2.54 -17.26
N GLY A 67 -1.68 -2.40 -17.18
CA GLY A 67 -2.60 -2.61 -18.30
C GLY A 67 -3.05 -4.04 -18.54
N GLU A 68 -2.54 -5.02 -17.79
CA GLU A 68 -2.89 -6.43 -17.91
C GLU A 68 -3.80 -6.89 -16.75
N SER A 69 -4.90 -7.61 -17.07
CA SER A 69 -5.87 -8.05 -16.07
C SER A 69 -5.32 -9.19 -15.19
N ILE A 70 -5.28 -8.96 -13.87
CA ILE A 70 -4.95 -10.00 -12.89
C ILE A 70 -6.14 -10.97 -12.67
N ILE A 71 -7.33 -10.63 -13.14
CA ILE A 71 -8.55 -11.42 -12.93
C ILE A 71 -8.78 -12.40 -14.07
N ARG A 72 -8.65 -11.95 -15.32
CA ARG A 72 -9.06 -12.71 -16.53
C ARG A 72 -7.99 -13.62 -17.07
N GLY A 73 -6.74 -13.45 -16.70
CA GLY A 73 -5.61 -14.24 -17.21
C GLY A 73 -5.60 -15.69 -16.74
N THR A 74 -4.83 -16.51 -17.43
CA THR A 74 -4.47 -17.87 -17.01
C THR A 74 -3.67 -17.83 -15.70
N VAL A 75 -3.50 -18.98 -15.05
CA VAL A 75 -2.70 -19.08 -13.82
C VAL A 75 -1.27 -18.59 -14.05
N GLU A 76 -0.68 -18.93 -15.20
CA GLU A 76 0.70 -18.53 -15.51
C GLU A 76 0.83 -17.04 -15.79
N GLU A 77 -0.10 -16.44 -16.53
CA GLU A 77 -0.14 -14.99 -16.75
C GLU A 77 -0.28 -14.23 -15.43
N LYS A 78 -1.16 -14.69 -14.54
CA LYS A 78 -1.30 -14.10 -13.20
C LYS A 78 -0.01 -14.23 -12.37
N ARG A 79 0.67 -15.36 -12.46
CA ARG A 79 1.95 -15.58 -11.77
C ARG A 79 3.03 -14.61 -12.26
N ILE A 80 3.07 -14.34 -13.56
CA ILE A 80 3.98 -13.32 -14.15
C ILE A 80 3.64 -11.92 -13.61
N LEU A 81 2.35 -11.56 -13.60
CA LEU A 81 1.90 -10.27 -13.08
C LEU A 81 2.23 -10.07 -11.59
N MET A 82 2.12 -11.14 -10.78
CA MET A 82 2.44 -11.10 -9.34
C MET A 82 3.92 -10.78 -9.06
N ARG A 83 4.84 -10.99 -10.01
CA ARG A 83 6.24 -10.59 -9.88
C ARG A 83 6.45 -9.09 -10.03
N LYS A 84 5.50 -8.37 -10.65
CA LYS A 84 5.59 -6.92 -10.90
C LYS A 84 5.32 -6.09 -9.65
N PHE A 85 4.81 -6.70 -8.57
CA PHE A 85 4.53 -6.00 -7.32
C PHE A 85 5.05 -6.74 -6.08
N GLY A 86 5.41 -5.98 -5.06
CA GLY A 86 5.74 -6.48 -3.73
C GLY A 86 4.69 -6.09 -2.70
N VAL A 87 4.56 -6.90 -1.65
CA VAL A 87 3.57 -6.69 -0.59
C VAL A 87 4.22 -6.73 0.78
N ALA A 88 3.99 -5.69 1.60
CA ALA A 88 4.32 -5.69 3.02
C ALA A 88 3.03 -5.59 3.85
N PHE A 89 2.74 -6.62 4.63
CA PHE A 89 1.56 -6.71 5.49
C PHE A 89 1.80 -6.08 6.85
N GLN A 90 0.73 -5.69 7.54
CA GLN A 90 0.73 -5.02 8.84
C GLN A 90 1.63 -5.68 9.88
N GLY A 91 1.61 -7.02 10.00
CA GLY A 91 2.44 -7.79 10.91
C GLY A 91 3.84 -8.15 10.38
N GLY A 92 4.24 -7.62 9.20
CA GLY A 92 5.44 -8.03 8.47
C GLY A 92 5.28 -9.37 7.75
N ALA A 93 4.50 -10.30 8.27
CA ALA A 93 4.26 -11.65 7.75
C ALA A 93 5.57 -12.42 7.46
N LEU A 94 6.64 -12.19 8.22
CA LEU A 94 7.89 -12.92 8.10
C LEU A 94 7.73 -14.36 8.59
N PHE A 95 8.37 -15.30 7.91
CA PHE A 95 8.44 -16.69 8.34
C PHE A 95 9.35 -16.77 9.57
N ARG A 96 8.80 -17.16 10.71
CA ARG A 96 9.49 -17.17 12.00
C ARG A 96 10.62 -18.19 12.10
N SER A 97 10.57 -19.25 11.30
CA SER A 97 11.57 -20.30 11.23
C SER A 97 12.72 -19.99 10.26
N TYR A 98 12.67 -18.87 9.57
CA TYR A 98 13.67 -18.41 8.61
C TYR A 98 14.37 -17.17 9.14
N SER A 99 15.67 -17.05 8.87
CA SER A 99 16.41 -15.81 9.10
C SER A 99 15.85 -14.68 8.24
N ILE A 100 16.27 -13.46 8.51
CA ILE A 100 15.85 -12.30 7.70
C ILE A 100 16.36 -12.42 6.27
N GLY A 101 17.59 -12.88 6.09
CA GLY A 101 18.16 -13.17 4.77
C GLY A 101 17.34 -14.22 4.00
N GLU A 102 17.00 -15.34 4.65
CA GLU A 102 16.18 -16.40 4.06
C GLU A 102 14.75 -15.89 3.72
N ASN A 103 14.16 -15.07 4.56
CA ASN A 103 12.86 -14.43 4.26
C ASN A 103 12.90 -13.59 2.98
N ILE A 104 14.01 -12.88 2.73
CA ILE A 104 14.18 -12.03 1.53
C ILE A 104 14.60 -12.89 0.33
N ALA A 105 15.38 -13.96 0.54
CA ALA A 105 15.79 -14.88 -0.51
C ALA A 105 14.61 -15.65 -1.12
N LEU A 106 13.66 -16.07 -0.29
CA LEU A 106 12.56 -16.96 -0.67
C LEU A 106 11.81 -16.56 -1.95
N PRO A 107 11.39 -15.31 -2.18
CA PRO A 107 10.77 -14.93 -3.46
C PRO A 107 11.72 -15.08 -4.65
N MET A 108 13.03 -14.86 -4.47
CA MET A 108 14.01 -15.01 -5.54
C MET A 108 14.25 -16.48 -5.87
N GLU A 109 14.33 -17.35 -4.86
CA GLU A 109 14.46 -18.81 -5.02
C GLU A 109 13.25 -19.41 -5.75
N GLU A 110 12.04 -18.93 -5.46
CA GLU A 110 10.79 -19.44 -6.04
C GLU A 110 10.55 -18.93 -7.47
N TYR A 111 10.96 -17.69 -7.77
CA TYR A 111 10.54 -17.02 -9.00
C TYR A 111 11.68 -16.67 -9.97
N THR A 112 12.93 -17.05 -9.68
CA THR A 112 14.08 -16.78 -10.57
C THR A 112 14.99 -17.99 -10.67
N ASP A 113 15.82 -18.02 -11.72
CA ASP A 113 16.86 -19.03 -11.92
C ASP A 113 18.24 -18.55 -11.44
N LEU A 114 18.28 -17.59 -10.50
CA LEU A 114 19.52 -17.05 -9.95
C LEU A 114 20.27 -18.09 -9.14
N SER A 115 21.62 -18.05 -9.20
CA SER A 115 22.45 -18.85 -8.31
C SER A 115 22.25 -18.43 -6.85
N LYS A 116 22.53 -19.35 -5.91
CA LYS A 116 22.48 -19.03 -4.47
C LYS A 116 23.36 -17.83 -4.14
N ASP A 117 24.55 -17.76 -4.69
CA ASP A 117 25.48 -16.65 -4.45
C ASP A 117 24.93 -15.30 -4.95
N ASP A 118 24.25 -15.29 -6.10
CA ASP A 118 23.64 -14.08 -6.63
C ASP A 118 22.39 -13.66 -5.84
N ILE A 119 21.60 -14.64 -5.36
CA ILE A 119 20.49 -14.37 -4.43
C ILE A 119 21.01 -13.70 -3.16
N TRP A 120 22.07 -14.25 -2.54
CA TRP A 120 22.62 -13.66 -1.32
C TRP A 120 23.26 -12.28 -1.51
N LYS A 121 23.82 -11.99 -2.69
CA LYS A 121 24.24 -10.62 -3.03
C LYS A 121 23.03 -9.68 -3.06
N LYS A 122 21.94 -10.09 -3.75
CA LYS A 122 20.70 -9.31 -3.80
C LYS A 122 20.06 -9.15 -2.42
N VAL A 123 20.07 -10.15 -1.55
CA VAL A 123 19.61 -10.06 -0.16
C VAL A 123 20.32 -8.93 0.57
N LYS A 124 21.65 -8.87 0.49
CA LYS A 124 22.44 -7.78 1.11
C LYS A 124 22.10 -6.42 0.54
N GLU A 125 21.91 -6.32 -0.78
CA GLU A 125 21.45 -5.08 -1.44
C GLU A 125 20.07 -4.63 -0.91
N LYS A 126 19.10 -5.55 -0.79
CA LYS A 126 17.77 -5.23 -0.26
C LYS A 126 17.81 -4.80 1.20
N LEU A 127 18.63 -5.46 2.02
CA LEU A 127 18.82 -5.05 3.41
C LEU A 127 19.50 -3.68 3.51
N ALA A 128 20.46 -3.39 2.65
CA ALA A 128 21.09 -2.07 2.59
C ALA A 128 20.08 -0.97 2.22
N LEU A 129 19.17 -1.22 1.25
CA LEU A 129 18.13 -0.26 0.86
C LEU A 129 17.23 0.13 2.03
N VAL A 130 16.95 -0.78 2.97
CA VAL A 130 16.11 -0.50 4.14
C VAL A 130 16.91 -0.15 5.40
N GLY A 131 18.23 0.07 5.28
CA GLY A 131 19.10 0.41 6.40
C GLY A 131 19.26 -0.71 7.42
N MET A 132 19.35 -1.97 6.94
CA MET A 132 19.48 -3.17 7.77
C MET A 132 20.68 -4.06 7.34
N SER A 133 21.75 -3.46 6.82
CA SER A 133 22.96 -4.21 6.46
C SER A 133 23.51 -5.00 7.65
N GLY A 134 23.94 -6.24 7.42
CA GLY A 134 24.54 -7.10 8.46
C GLY A 134 23.51 -7.78 9.38
N THR A 135 22.24 -7.79 9.01
CA THR A 135 21.17 -8.47 9.78
C THR A 135 20.67 -9.75 9.11
N GLU A 136 21.40 -10.25 8.12
CA GLU A 136 21.00 -11.40 7.30
C GLU A 136 20.68 -12.64 8.13
N ASP A 137 21.50 -12.90 9.15
CA ASP A 137 21.42 -14.09 9.99
C ASP A 137 20.50 -13.93 11.21
N MET A 138 19.94 -12.71 11.45
CA MET A 138 19.02 -12.48 12.56
C MET A 138 17.70 -13.19 12.32
N MET A 139 17.09 -13.66 13.41
CA MET A 139 15.73 -14.22 13.36
C MET A 139 14.67 -13.11 13.54
N PRO A 140 13.45 -13.27 12.98
CA PRO A 140 12.38 -12.31 13.20
C PRO A 140 12.07 -12.01 14.69
N SER A 141 12.31 -12.99 15.58
CA SER A 141 12.15 -12.84 17.04
C SER A 141 13.12 -11.84 17.68
N ASP A 142 14.26 -11.61 17.02
CA ASP A 142 15.35 -10.78 17.58
C ASP A 142 15.21 -9.31 17.13
N LEU A 143 14.23 -9.03 16.28
CA LEU A 143 14.03 -7.71 15.70
C LEU A 143 13.12 -6.82 16.55
N SER A 144 13.44 -5.52 16.61
CA SER A 144 12.48 -4.51 17.06
C SER A 144 11.30 -4.39 16.07
N GLY A 145 10.16 -3.84 16.52
CA GLY A 145 8.99 -3.64 15.65
C GLY A 145 9.31 -2.86 14.36
N GLY A 146 10.14 -1.82 14.46
CA GLY A 146 10.58 -1.05 13.29
C GLY A 146 11.48 -1.86 12.34
N MET A 147 12.34 -2.74 12.88
CA MET A 147 13.15 -3.64 12.05
C MET A 147 12.28 -4.67 11.33
N VAL A 148 11.27 -5.25 12.00
CA VAL A 148 10.30 -6.17 11.36
C VAL A 148 9.62 -5.51 10.15
N LYS A 149 9.19 -4.25 10.29
CA LYS A 149 8.56 -3.50 9.19
C LYS A 149 9.52 -3.27 8.03
N ARG A 150 10.76 -2.85 8.31
CA ARG A 150 11.79 -2.66 7.28
C ARG A 150 12.19 -3.96 6.59
N ALA A 151 12.32 -5.06 7.33
CA ALA A 151 12.59 -6.38 6.76
C ALA A 151 11.43 -6.85 5.84
N ALA A 152 10.18 -6.58 6.23
CA ALA A 152 9.02 -6.87 5.38
C ALA A 152 9.04 -6.06 4.07
N VAL A 153 9.45 -4.79 4.12
CA VAL A 153 9.65 -3.96 2.92
C VAL A 153 10.81 -4.51 2.07
N ALA A 154 11.94 -4.92 2.69
CA ALA A 154 13.05 -5.53 1.96
C ALA A 154 12.62 -6.81 1.22
N ARG A 155 11.82 -7.67 1.86
CA ARG A 155 11.25 -8.85 1.21
C ARG A 155 10.29 -8.48 0.08
N ALA A 156 9.46 -7.46 0.26
CA ALA A 156 8.58 -6.97 -0.80
C ALA A 156 9.37 -6.47 -2.03
N LEU A 157 10.59 -5.98 -1.83
CA LEU A 157 11.49 -5.51 -2.90
C LEU A 157 12.32 -6.63 -3.54
N ALA A 158 12.22 -7.88 -3.10
CA ALA A 158 13.11 -8.98 -3.50
C ALA A 158 13.21 -9.18 -5.01
N LEU A 159 12.10 -9.05 -5.73
CA LEU A 159 12.02 -9.23 -7.19
C LEU A 159 12.15 -7.91 -7.99
N ASP A 160 12.65 -6.84 -7.39
CA ASP A 160 12.75 -5.51 -8.01
C ASP A 160 11.40 -5.00 -8.61
N PRO A 161 10.30 -5.04 -7.82
CA PRO A 161 8.97 -4.74 -8.33
C PRO A 161 8.81 -3.25 -8.68
N HIS A 162 7.96 -2.95 -9.68
CA HIS A 162 7.58 -1.58 -10.02
C HIS A 162 6.49 -1.02 -9.11
N ILE A 163 5.82 -1.87 -8.33
CA ILE A 163 4.67 -1.52 -7.49
C ILE A 163 4.87 -2.09 -6.09
N LEU A 164 4.58 -1.28 -5.06
CA LEU A 164 4.54 -1.72 -3.68
C LEU A 164 3.14 -1.55 -3.09
N PHE A 165 2.65 -2.60 -2.44
CA PHE A 165 1.44 -2.60 -1.63
C PHE A 165 1.82 -2.68 -0.15
N LEU A 166 1.41 -1.69 0.64
CA LEU A 166 1.75 -1.57 2.05
C LEU A 166 0.46 -1.54 2.89
N ASP A 167 0.25 -2.57 3.71
CA ASP A 167 -0.91 -2.64 4.61
C ASP A 167 -0.48 -2.22 6.01
N GLU A 168 -0.90 -1.02 6.46
CA GLU A 168 -0.59 -0.42 7.75
C GLU A 168 0.92 -0.49 8.12
N PRO A 169 1.80 0.07 7.27
CA PRO A 169 3.24 -0.13 7.40
C PRO A 169 3.80 0.42 8.71
N SER A 170 3.28 1.54 9.23
CA SER A 170 3.72 2.20 10.46
C SER A 170 2.95 1.79 11.71
N ALA A 171 1.90 0.96 11.58
CA ALA A 171 1.07 0.59 12.71
C ALA A 171 1.87 -0.05 13.85
N GLY A 172 1.69 0.50 15.06
CA GLY A 172 2.38 0.03 16.27
C GLY A 172 3.81 0.52 16.45
N LEU A 173 4.29 1.41 15.59
CA LEU A 173 5.57 2.09 15.78
C LEU A 173 5.39 3.37 16.60
N ASP A 174 6.44 3.76 17.32
CA ASP A 174 6.52 5.10 17.90
C ASP A 174 6.67 6.17 16.80
N PRO A 175 6.38 7.45 17.09
CA PRO A 175 6.39 8.51 16.07
C PRO A 175 7.72 8.67 15.32
N LEU A 176 8.86 8.43 15.98
CA LEU A 176 10.18 8.56 15.36
C LEU A 176 10.43 7.44 14.36
N ASN A 177 10.09 6.19 14.72
CA ASN A 177 10.24 5.06 13.82
C ASN A 177 9.22 5.09 12.68
N SER A 178 8.00 5.60 12.91
CA SER A 178 7.02 5.87 11.86
C SER A 178 7.57 6.89 10.85
N ALA A 179 8.09 8.02 11.31
CA ALA A 179 8.68 9.05 10.45
C ALA A 179 9.87 8.54 9.62
N ARG A 180 10.72 7.67 10.22
CA ARG A 180 11.84 7.03 9.50
C ARG A 180 11.37 6.04 8.43
N LEU A 181 10.26 5.34 8.67
CA LEU A 181 9.67 4.44 7.67
C LEU A 181 9.07 5.24 6.51
N ASP A 182 8.42 6.38 6.79
CA ASP A 182 7.92 7.29 5.77
C ASP A 182 9.07 7.80 4.88
N ASP A 183 10.18 8.22 5.48
CA ASP A 183 11.37 8.67 4.75
C ASP A 183 11.94 7.57 3.86
N LEU A 184 11.96 6.33 4.35
CA LEU A 184 12.35 5.16 3.56
C LEU A 184 11.42 4.95 2.36
N ILE A 185 10.11 5.04 2.53
CA ILE A 185 9.13 4.88 1.44
C ILE A 185 9.34 5.97 0.37
N LEU A 186 9.56 7.22 0.78
CA LEU A 186 9.86 8.33 -0.15
C LEU A 186 11.18 8.10 -0.91
N ASP A 187 12.22 7.63 -0.23
CA ASP A 187 13.51 7.33 -0.83
C ASP A 187 13.40 6.19 -1.86
N LEU A 188 12.72 5.10 -1.51
CA LEU A 188 12.45 3.97 -2.41
C LEU A 188 11.67 4.43 -3.65
N ARG A 189 10.59 5.19 -3.47
CA ARG A 189 9.83 5.79 -4.57
C ARG A 189 10.73 6.60 -5.50
N SER A 190 11.54 7.49 -4.92
CA SER A 190 12.40 8.40 -5.68
C SER A 190 13.49 7.67 -6.47
N ARG A 191 14.14 6.68 -5.85
CA ARG A 191 15.25 5.93 -6.48
C ARG A 191 14.79 4.90 -7.49
N LEU A 192 13.67 4.23 -7.21
CA LEU A 192 13.21 3.09 -8.00
C LEU A 192 12.03 3.45 -8.93
N ASN A 193 11.53 4.69 -8.85
CA ASN A 193 10.30 5.13 -9.53
C ASN A 193 9.11 4.19 -9.27
N THR A 194 9.04 3.62 -8.04
CA THR A 194 8.05 2.64 -7.65
C THR A 194 6.72 3.31 -7.35
N ALA A 195 5.64 2.79 -7.92
CA ALA A 195 4.27 3.16 -7.52
C ALA A 195 3.95 2.52 -6.17
N VAL A 196 3.35 3.28 -5.26
CA VAL A 196 3.00 2.79 -3.93
C VAL A 196 1.51 2.94 -3.69
N THR A 197 0.87 1.83 -3.32
CA THR A 197 -0.50 1.86 -2.79
C THR A 197 -0.44 1.43 -1.33
N MET A 198 -0.87 2.29 -0.42
CA MET A 198 -0.86 1.92 0.99
C MET A 198 -2.22 2.10 1.65
N VAL A 199 -2.45 1.27 2.66
CA VAL A 199 -3.54 1.43 3.62
C VAL A 199 -2.94 1.96 4.91
N THR A 200 -3.41 3.09 5.42
CA THR A 200 -3.06 3.57 6.76
C THR A 200 -4.13 4.50 7.31
N HIS A 201 -4.14 4.67 8.62
CA HIS A 201 -4.96 5.64 9.33
C HIS A 201 -4.10 6.73 10.03
N GLU A 202 -2.79 6.68 9.86
CA GLU A 202 -1.81 7.62 10.42
C GLU A 202 -1.79 8.91 9.61
N LEU A 203 -2.51 9.95 10.07
CA LEU A 203 -2.66 11.21 9.34
C LEU A 203 -1.32 11.90 9.08
N ASP A 204 -0.38 11.81 10.00
CA ASP A 204 0.94 12.45 9.85
C ASP A 204 1.71 11.83 8.68
N SER A 205 1.70 10.50 8.52
CA SER A 205 2.26 9.82 7.35
C SER A 205 1.50 10.20 6.06
N ILE A 206 0.17 10.22 6.10
CA ILE A 206 -0.66 10.57 4.95
C ILE A 206 -0.28 11.96 4.41
N PHE A 207 -0.21 12.98 5.27
CA PHE A 207 0.15 14.33 4.86
C PHE A 207 1.61 14.48 4.44
N LYS A 208 2.49 13.60 4.93
CA LYS A 208 3.93 13.65 4.63
C LYS A 208 4.26 13.00 3.28
N ILE A 209 3.68 11.83 2.98
CA ILE A 209 4.16 11.02 1.86
C ILE A 209 3.13 10.78 0.75
N SER A 210 1.83 10.96 0.99
CA SER A 210 0.81 10.64 -0.03
C SER A 210 0.67 11.78 -1.05
N ASP A 211 0.75 11.43 -2.33
CA ASP A 211 0.40 12.35 -3.42
C ASP A 211 -1.12 12.50 -3.53
N ARG A 212 -1.84 11.39 -3.29
CA ARG A 212 -3.30 11.32 -3.44
C ARG A 212 -3.91 10.34 -2.44
N ILE A 213 -5.12 10.66 -2.01
CA ILE A 213 -5.96 9.79 -1.18
C ILE A 213 -7.12 9.27 -2.03
N VAL A 214 -7.48 8.02 -1.81
CA VAL A 214 -8.74 7.40 -2.22
C VAL A 214 -9.53 7.13 -0.95
N PHE A 215 -10.62 7.87 -0.72
CA PHE A 215 -11.42 7.76 0.51
C PHE A 215 -12.60 6.81 0.29
N LEU A 216 -12.58 5.68 0.98
CA LEU A 216 -13.63 4.66 0.96
C LEU A 216 -14.59 4.86 2.12
N ASP A 217 -15.87 4.72 1.86
CA ASP A 217 -16.92 4.90 2.86
C ASP A 217 -17.80 3.66 3.01
N LYS A 218 -18.01 3.25 4.28
CA LYS A 218 -18.82 2.07 4.60
C LYS A 218 -20.30 2.28 4.31
N ASP A 219 -20.81 3.48 4.59
CA ASP A 219 -22.25 3.75 4.49
C ASP A 219 -22.65 3.94 3.02
N ALA A 220 -21.81 4.62 2.24
CA ALA A 220 -21.94 4.71 0.79
C ALA A 220 -21.59 3.41 0.08
N GLY A 221 -20.80 2.54 0.70
CA GLY A 221 -20.31 1.29 0.12
C GLY A 221 -19.40 1.47 -1.09
N THR A 222 -18.74 2.62 -1.23
CA THR A 222 -17.91 2.94 -2.40
C THR A 222 -16.86 4.02 -2.09
N LEU A 223 -16.12 4.44 -3.10
CA LEU A 223 -15.26 5.61 -3.09
C LEU A 223 -16.10 6.88 -3.08
N ILE A 224 -15.86 7.78 -2.12
CA ILE A 224 -16.62 9.04 -1.98
C ILE A 224 -15.79 10.31 -2.21
N ALA A 225 -14.47 10.20 -2.19
CA ALA A 225 -13.58 11.32 -2.51
C ALA A 225 -12.21 10.80 -2.96
N GLU A 226 -11.57 11.58 -3.84
CA GLU A 226 -10.23 11.29 -4.35
C GLU A 226 -9.52 12.62 -4.63
N GLY A 227 -8.24 12.73 -4.25
CA GLY A 227 -7.44 13.92 -4.48
C GLY A 227 -6.27 14.10 -3.52
N PRO A 228 -5.49 15.18 -3.66
CA PRO A 228 -4.39 15.49 -2.77
C PRO A 228 -4.85 15.66 -1.32
N PRO A 229 -4.09 15.15 -0.32
CA PRO A 229 -4.49 15.16 1.09
C PRO A 229 -4.88 16.53 1.63
N LEU A 230 -4.08 17.57 1.36
CA LEU A 230 -4.32 18.93 1.84
C LEU A 230 -5.55 19.57 1.18
N GLU A 231 -5.75 19.32 -0.11
CA GLU A 231 -6.91 19.82 -0.84
C GLU A 231 -8.21 19.19 -0.30
N LEU A 232 -8.23 17.87 -0.11
CA LEU A 232 -9.38 17.17 0.46
C LEU A 232 -9.67 17.61 1.89
N LYS A 233 -8.64 17.88 2.69
CA LYS A 233 -8.77 18.38 4.06
C LYS A 233 -9.49 19.73 4.11
N GLU A 234 -9.17 20.64 3.19
CA GLU A 234 -9.69 22.01 3.19
C GLU A 234 -10.97 22.15 2.38
N LYS A 235 -11.04 21.52 1.20
CA LYS A 235 -12.00 21.83 0.14
C LYS A 235 -12.88 20.67 -0.28
N SER A 236 -12.74 19.46 0.30
CA SER A 236 -13.61 18.34 -0.09
C SER A 236 -15.09 18.74 0.03
N PRO A 237 -15.92 18.50 -0.99
CA PRO A 237 -17.36 18.71 -0.88
C PRO A 237 -18.01 17.77 0.13
N VAL A 238 -17.35 16.63 0.42
CA VAL A 238 -17.84 15.63 1.37
C VAL A 238 -17.39 15.99 2.78
N GLU A 239 -18.33 16.42 3.63
CA GLU A 239 -18.06 16.83 5.02
C GLU A 239 -17.36 15.76 5.83
N LYS A 240 -17.78 14.49 5.70
CA LYS A 240 -17.18 13.33 6.39
C LYS A 240 -15.68 13.22 6.13
N VAL A 241 -15.23 13.52 4.91
CA VAL A 241 -13.80 13.53 4.53
C VAL A 241 -13.04 14.64 5.25
N ARG A 242 -13.61 15.86 5.26
CA ARG A 242 -13.00 17.00 5.99
C ARG A 242 -12.91 16.73 7.48
N ILE A 243 -13.99 16.21 8.10
CA ILE A 243 -13.98 15.83 9.53
C ILE A 243 -12.87 14.82 9.81
N PHE A 244 -12.77 13.78 9.00
CA PHE A 244 -11.75 12.72 9.18
C PHE A 244 -10.34 13.31 9.11
N LEU A 245 -10.03 14.07 8.07
CA LEU A 245 -8.69 14.64 7.84
C LEU A 245 -8.32 15.76 8.83
N ASN A 246 -9.30 16.35 9.52
CA ASN A 246 -9.12 17.32 10.60
C ASN A 246 -9.17 16.69 12.01
N ARG A 247 -9.05 15.37 12.15
CA ARG A 247 -9.09 14.63 13.44
C ARG A 247 -10.38 14.90 14.24
N GLY A 248 -11.52 14.99 13.55
CA GLY A 248 -12.82 15.28 14.16
C GLY A 248 -13.06 16.77 14.48
N LYS A 249 -12.12 17.67 14.21
CA LYS A 249 -12.27 19.12 14.42
C LYS A 249 -12.80 19.75 13.12
N LEU A 250 -14.05 20.22 13.11
CA LEU A 250 -14.50 21.17 12.10
C LEU A 250 -14.04 22.56 12.57
N ASN A 251 -13.37 23.31 11.69
CA ASN A 251 -13.17 24.73 11.92
C ASN A 251 -14.55 25.42 11.94
N LYS A 252 -15.00 25.86 13.11
CA LYS A 252 -16.25 26.59 13.30
C LYS A 252 -16.25 28.02 12.69
N GLU A 253 -15.18 28.38 11.98
CA GLU A 253 -14.97 29.78 11.56
C GLU A 253 -15.73 30.21 10.30
N ASN A 254 -16.39 29.32 9.56
CA ASN A 254 -17.08 29.70 8.34
C ASN A 254 -18.63 29.83 8.45
N ASN A 255 -19.23 29.63 9.63
CA ASN A 255 -20.69 29.74 9.80
C ASN A 255 -21.18 31.12 10.27
N ASN A 256 -20.29 32.07 10.54
CA ASN A 256 -20.72 33.43 10.97
C ASN A 256 -20.86 34.46 9.84
N ALA A 257 -20.67 34.06 8.57
CA ALA A 257 -20.80 35.01 7.43
C ALA A 257 -22.20 35.03 6.78
N SER A 258 -23.13 34.18 7.21
CA SER A 258 -24.46 34.10 6.60
C SER A 258 -25.64 34.44 7.55
N ALA A 259 -25.35 34.89 8.78
CA ALA A 259 -26.38 35.29 9.75
C ALA A 259 -26.40 36.81 10.04
N GLY A 260 -26.09 37.62 9.02
CA GLY A 260 -26.10 39.07 9.13
C GLY A 260 -26.44 39.76 7.82
N LYS A 261 -27.67 39.58 7.36
CA LYS A 261 -28.39 40.57 6.53
C LYS A 261 -29.87 40.30 6.61
#